data_f28b82d5ddc67ce4f03af3b17103f87b
#
_entry.id   f28b82d5ddc67ce4f03af3b17103f87b
#
_cell.length_a   1.000
_cell.length_b   1.000
_cell.length_c   1.000
_cell.angle_alpha   90.00
_cell.angle_beta   90.00
_cell.angle_gamma   90.00
#
_symmetry.space_group_name_H-M   'P 1'
#
loop_
_entity.id
_entity.type
_entity.pdbx_description
1 polymer ?
#
loop_
_entity_poly.entity_id
_entity_poly.type
_entity_poly.pdbx_seq_one_letter_code
_entity_poly.pdbx_strand_id
1 'polypeptide(L)'
;SVLKDNAGNLWIAIYQKGVMMIPAQPNSFKYIGYKSINKNIIGSNCITSLCRDHEGILWIGTDNDGIYGITTELKQRVHYAPHDSPSSVPSTVFGLYEDSERNLWFGSYTNGLGRLDKKTGQCSYLQNLTDKHGNRIQRVYDLVEDQDKRLWIATMGAGLFYYDLKTGQSVYDPKFNAATEK
;
A
#
# COMPACT_ATOMS: atom_id res chain seq x y z
N SER A 1 33.75 -28.05 -0.18
CA SER A 1 34.35 -27.69 -1.47
C SER A 1 33.87 -26.31 -1.92
N VAL A 2 34.69 -25.64 -2.70
CA VAL A 2 34.37 -24.32 -3.28
C VAL A 2 34.60 -24.40 -4.80
N LEU A 3 33.66 -23.83 -5.56
CA LEU A 3 33.71 -23.73 -7.01
C LEU A 3 33.41 -22.29 -7.45
N LYS A 4 34.17 -21.79 -8.42
CA LYS A 4 33.86 -20.53 -9.11
C LYS A 4 33.27 -20.87 -10.47
N ASP A 5 32.09 -20.33 -10.79
CA ASP A 5 31.47 -20.54 -12.10
C ASP A 5 31.97 -19.52 -13.15
N ASN A 6 31.54 -19.70 -14.40
CA ASN A 6 31.93 -18.82 -15.52
C ASN A 6 31.40 -17.38 -15.40
N ALA A 7 30.36 -17.14 -14.58
CA ALA A 7 29.85 -15.82 -14.26
C ALA A 7 30.59 -15.15 -13.10
N GLY A 8 31.57 -15.88 -12.50
CA GLY A 8 32.39 -15.41 -11.39
C GLY A 8 31.78 -15.64 -10.02
N ASN A 9 30.60 -16.28 -9.90
CA ASN A 9 29.99 -16.59 -8.63
C ASN A 9 30.77 -17.69 -7.90
N LEU A 10 30.85 -17.58 -6.57
CA LEU A 10 31.43 -18.62 -5.72
C LEU A 10 30.33 -19.51 -5.15
N TRP A 11 30.44 -20.80 -5.38
CA TRP A 11 29.58 -21.83 -4.85
C TRP A 11 30.31 -22.59 -3.75
N ILE A 12 29.71 -22.66 -2.57
CA ILE A 12 30.30 -23.25 -1.38
C ILE A 12 29.39 -24.38 -0.90
N ALA A 13 29.87 -25.61 -1.00
CA ALA A 13 29.18 -26.75 -0.42
C ALA A 13 29.52 -26.85 1.07
N ILE A 14 28.49 -26.79 1.91
CA ILE A 14 28.60 -26.84 3.38
C ILE A 14 28.05 -28.19 3.83
N TYR A 15 28.87 -28.96 4.52
CA TYR A 15 28.48 -30.29 5.00
C TYR A 15 27.20 -30.22 5.86
N GLN A 16 26.22 -31.05 5.53
CA GLN A 16 24.87 -31.10 6.15
C GLN A 16 24.06 -29.82 6.17
N LYS A 17 24.49 -28.74 5.48
CA LYS A 17 23.79 -27.45 5.40
C LYS A 17 23.47 -26.99 3.99
N GLY A 18 23.80 -27.79 2.97
CA GLY A 18 23.49 -27.52 1.57
C GLY A 18 24.55 -26.69 0.84
N VAL A 19 24.13 -25.86 -0.09
CA VAL A 19 25.02 -25.08 -0.94
C VAL A 19 24.72 -23.60 -0.75
N MET A 20 25.77 -22.80 -0.58
CA MET A 20 25.69 -21.33 -0.55
C MET A 20 26.30 -20.78 -1.84
N MET A 21 25.69 -19.74 -2.40
CA MET A 21 26.21 -18.99 -3.53
C MET A 21 26.52 -17.56 -3.11
N ILE A 22 27.75 -17.12 -3.43
CA ILE A 22 28.18 -15.72 -3.29
C ILE A 22 28.27 -15.15 -4.70
N PRO A 23 27.42 -14.19 -5.08
CA PRO A 23 27.42 -13.61 -6.42
C PRO A 23 28.67 -12.79 -6.67
N ALA A 24 29.22 -12.85 -7.90
CA ALA A 24 30.37 -12.06 -8.34
C ALA A 24 30.08 -10.56 -8.35
N GLN A 25 28.82 -10.20 -8.59
CA GLN A 25 28.34 -8.82 -8.51
C GLN A 25 27.34 -8.70 -7.37
N PRO A 26 27.39 -7.63 -6.56
CA PRO A 26 26.39 -7.42 -5.50
C PRO A 26 25.01 -7.34 -6.12
N ASN A 27 24.10 -8.12 -5.58
CA ASN A 27 22.69 -8.06 -6.00
C ASN A 27 22.12 -6.69 -5.60
N SER A 28 21.63 -5.95 -6.59
CA SER A 28 20.99 -4.63 -6.40
C SER A 28 19.61 -4.74 -5.75
N PHE A 29 19.03 -5.94 -5.68
CA PHE A 29 17.74 -6.17 -5.02
C PHE A 29 17.93 -6.35 -3.51
N LYS A 30 17.08 -5.67 -2.75
CA LYS A 30 16.98 -5.82 -1.30
C LYS A 30 15.61 -6.38 -0.96
N TYR A 31 15.57 -7.48 -0.24
CA TYR A 31 14.33 -8.06 0.25
C TYR A 31 13.94 -7.39 1.57
N ILE A 32 12.69 -6.90 1.64
CA ILE A 32 12.07 -6.34 2.84
C ILE A 32 10.80 -7.14 3.10
N GLY A 33 10.72 -7.83 4.22
CA GLY A 33 9.56 -8.64 4.56
C GLY A 33 9.74 -9.36 5.89
N TYR A 34 8.73 -10.10 6.27
CA TYR A 34 8.74 -10.96 7.44
C TYR A 34 9.83 -12.03 7.29
N LYS A 35 10.69 -12.20 8.31
CA LYS A 35 11.86 -13.11 8.31
C LYS A 35 13.01 -12.70 7.38
N SER A 36 13.12 -11.43 7.03
CA SER A 36 14.33 -10.90 6.40
C SER A 36 15.54 -11.05 7.34
N ILE A 37 16.70 -11.47 6.80
CA ILE A 37 17.97 -11.62 7.55
C ILE A 37 18.40 -10.30 8.21
N ASN A 38 17.99 -9.16 7.66
CA ASN A 38 18.37 -7.82 8.08
C ASN A 38 17.31 -7.11 8.94
N LYS A 39 16.72 -7.77 9.92
CA LYS A 39 15.67 -7.28 10.82
C LYS A 39 14.28 -7.20 10.15
N ASN A 40 13.27 -7.64 10.87
CA ASN A 40 11.86 -7.57 10.46
C ASN A 40 11.41 -6.11 10.43
N ILE A 41 11.56 -5.44 9.28
CA ILE A 41 11.10 -4.07 9.08
C ILE A 41 9.59 -4.06 8.91
N ILE A 42 9.03 -5.13 8.34
CA ILE A 42 7.61 -5.32 8.07
C ILE A 42 7.19 -6.67 8.65
N GLY A 43 6.09 -6.69 9.40
CA GLY A 43 5.53 -7.90 10.03
C GLY A 43 4.75 -8.80 9.09
N SER A 44 4.37 -8.31 7.91
CA SER A 44 3.61 -9.05 6.90
C SER A 44 4.43 -9.34 5.65
N ASN A 45 4.16 -10.46 4.98
CA ASN A 45 4.67 -10.76 3.64
C ASN A 45 3.64 -10.46 2.54
N CYS A 46 2.39 -10.17 2.89
CA CYS A 46 1.35 -9.84 1.95
C CYS A 46 1.28 -8.32 1.79
N ILE A 47 2.03 -7.81 0.83
CA ILE A 47 2.06 -6.39 0.48
C ILE A 47 1.03 -6.14 -0.60
N THR A 48 0.15 -5.20 -0.37
CA THR A 48 -0.99 -4.87 -1.24
C THR A 48 -0.79 -3.58 -2.02
N SER A 49 -0.07 -2.61 -1.43
CA SER A 49 0.15 -1.31 -2.07
C SER A 49 1.43 -0.62 -1.60
N LEU A 50 1.93 0.26 -2.45
CA LEU A 50 3.10 1.09 -2.21
C LEU A 50 2.81 2.53 -2.63
N CYS A 51 3.21 3.49 -1.80
CA CYS A 51 3.15 4.90 -2.13
C CYS A 51 4.41 5.60 -1.58
N ARG A 52 5.08 6.39 -2.40
CA ARG A 52 6.17 7.25 -1.94
C ARG A 52 5.64 8.66 -1.76
N ASP A 53 5.76 9.21 -0.55
CA ASP A 53 5.33 10.57 -0.28
C ASP A 53 6.39 11.62 -0.68
N HIS A 54 6.01 12.89 -0.59
CA HIS A 54 6.88 14.02 -0.94
C HIS A 54 8.13 14.15 -0.04
N GLU A 55 8.09 13.60 1.17
CA GLU A 55 9.25 13.55 2.10
C GLU A 55 10.18 12.37 1.77
N GLY A 56 9.81 11.53 0.80
CA GLY A 56 10.55 10.35 0.41
C GLY A 56 10.31 9.12 1.26
N ILE A 57 9.32 9.15 2.16
CA ILE A 57 8.90 7.99 2.94
C ILE A 57 8.16 7.03 2.01
N LEU A 58 8.54 5.77 2.04
CA LEU A 58 7.81 4.70 1.38
C LEU A 58 6.74 4.16 2.33
N TRP A 59 5.49 4.42 1.99
CA TRP A 59 4.31 3.88 2.65
C TRP A 59 3.96 2.54 2.03
N ILE A 60 3.66 1.57 2.89
CA ILE A 60 3.41 0.17 2.52
C ILE A 60 2.10 -0.26 3.15
N GLY A 61 1.13 -0.58 2.31
CA GLY A 61 -0.13 -1.20 2.73
C GLY A 61 0.03 -2.71 2.76
N THR A 62 -0.60 -3.35 3.72
CA THR A 62 -0.54 -4.79 3.92
C THR A 62 -1.92 -5.42 3.97
N ASP A 63 -1.98 -6.71 3.70
CA ASP A 63 -3.11 -7.55 4.07
C ASP A 63 -2.86 -8.10 5.47
N ASN A 64 -3.70 -7.70 6.42
CA ASN A 64 -3.79 -8.09 7.84
C ASN A 64 -2.87 -7.37 8.86
N ASP A 65 -2.00 -6.42 8.46
CA ASP A 65 -1.06 -5.79 9.41
C ASP A 65 -0.99 -4.24 9.27
N GLY A 66 -1.97 -3.62 8.63
CA GLY A 66 -2.11 -2.17 8.53
C GLY A 66 -1.12 -1.49 7.60
N ILE A 67 -0.54 -0.36 8.04
CA ILE A 67 0.30 0.52 7.22
C ILE A 67 1.68 0.72 7.87
N TYR A 68 2.72 0.58 7.07
CA TYR A 68 4.11 0.90 7.43
C TYR A 68 4.62 2.12 6.68
N GLY A 69 5.45 2.92 7.36
CA GLY A 69 6.28 3.95 6.74
C GLY A 69 7.77 3.63 6.95
N ILE A 70 8.53 3.55 5.87
CA ILE A 70 9.97 3.29 5.92
C ILE A 70 10.76 4.37 5.20
N THR A 71 11.99 4.61 5.65
CA THR A 71 12.91 5.56 5.01
C THR A 71 13.64 4.92 3.81
N THR A 72 14.32 5.74 3.00
CA THR A 72 15.18 5.28 1.91
C THR A 72 16.33 4.38 2.38
N GLU A 73 16.78 4.53 3.63
CA GLU A 73 17.78 3.66 4.26
C GLU A 73 17.18 2.33 4.75
N LEU A 74 15.93 2.06 4.42
CA LEU A 74 15.18 0.86 4.84
C LEU A 74 15.10 0.72 6.36
N LYS A 75 14.96 1.84 7.06
CA LYS A 75 14.64 1.86 8.49
C LYS A 75 13.14 2.05 8.65
N GLN A 76 12.52 1.24 9.48
CA GLN A 76 11.13 1.46 9.86
C GLN A 76 11.02 2.78 10.61
N ARG A 77 10.15 3.68 10.11
CA ARG A 77 9.86 4.94 10.76
C ARG A 77 8.63 4.82 11.66
N VAL A 78 7.58 4.22 11.12
CA VAL A 78 6.30 4.01 11.82
C VAL A 78 5.66 2.69 11.42
N HIS A 79 4.82 2.16 12.29
CA HIS A 79 3.89 1.08 12.02
C HIS A 79 2.55 1.43 12.67
N TYR A 80 1.54 1.60 11.85
CA TYR A 80 0.17 1.79 12.29
C TYR A 80 -0.55 0.45 12.16
N ALA A 81 -0.58 -0.28 13.28
CA ALA A 81 -1.28 -1.56 13.39
C ALA A 81 -2.80 -1.36 13.56
N PRO A 82 -3.63 -2.28 13.07
CA PRO A 82 -5.05 -2.27 13.35
C PRO A 82 -5.34 -2.44 14.84
N HIS A 83 -6.32 -1.72 15.34
CA HIS A 83 -6.80 -1.85 16.73
C HIS A 83 -8.31 -1.54 16.82
N ASP A 84 -8.95 -1.85 17.93
CA ASP A 84 -10.37 -1.65 18.15
C ASP A 84 -10.72 -0.17 18.39
N SER A 85 -10.74 0.61 17.31
CA SER A 85 -11.17 2.01 17.32
C SER A 85 -11.69 2.40 15.93
N PRO A 86 -12.74 3.22 15.85
CA PRO A 86 -13.24 3.75 14.58
C PRO A 86 -12.22 4.59 13.79
N SER A 87 -11.20 5.13 14.46
CA SER A 87 -10.12 5.91 13.86
C SER A 87 -8.84 5.09 13.62
N SER A 88 -8.89 3.78 13.78
CA SER A 88 -7.78 2.87 13.48
C SER A 88 -7.57 2.70 11.99
N VAL A 89 -6.34 2.43 11.57
CA VAL A 89 -6.09 1.85 10.24
C VAL A 89 -6.77 0.49 10.13
N PRO A 90 -7.29 0.11 8.94
CA PRO A 90 -7.87 -1.20 8.75
C PRO A 90 -6.77 -2.27 8.68
N SER A 91 -7.14 -3.51 8.95
CA SER A 91 -6.21 -4.64 8.80
C SER A 91 -5.72 -4.80 7.35
N THR A 92 -6.64 -4.67 6.39
CA THR A 92 -6.35 -4.81 4.95
C THR A 92 -6.45 -3.45 4.26
N VAL A 93 -5.33 -3.00 3.70
CA VAL A 93 -5.17 -1.75 2.96
C VAL A 93 -4.82 -2.08 1.52
N PHE A 94 -5.68 -1.75 0.56
CA PHE A 94 -5.45 -2.07 -0.86
C PHE A 94 -4.72 -0.97 -1.61
N GLY A 95 -5.25 0.26 -1.60
CA GLY A 95 -4.63 1.40 -2.28
C GLY A 95 -3.98 2.37 -1.30
N LEU A 96 -2.87 2.96 -1.69
CA LEU A 96 -2.21 4.06 -0.97
C LEU A 96 -1.88 5.16 -1.97
N TYR A 97 -2.22 6.40 -1.64
CA TYR A 97 -1.94 7.55 -2.49
C TYR A 97 -1.74 8.82 -1.66
N GLU A 98 -0.67 9.57 -1.92
CA GLU A 98 -0.53 10.92 -1.39
C GLU A 98 -1.04 11.93 -2.41
N ASP A 99 -2.05 12.73 -2.03
CA ASP A 99 -2.58 13.77 -2.88
C ASP A 99 -1.68 15.00 -2.94
N SER A 100 -2.00 15.91 -3.84
CA SER A 100 -1.25 17.15 -4.03
C SER A 100 -1.30 18.11 -2.83
N GLU A 101 -2.21 17.88 -1.88
CA GLU A 101 -2.33 18.61 -0.62
C GLU A 101 -1.59 17.92 0.54
N ARG A 102 -0.83 16.84 0.23
CA ARG A 102 -0.04 16.04 1.18
C ARG A 102 -0.85 15.15 2.12
N ASN A 103 -2.12 14.91 1.81
CA ASN A 103 -2.92 13.93 2.53
C ASN A 103 -2.58 12.52 2.05
N LEU A 104 -2.39 11.59 2.98
CA LEU A 104 -2.22 10.18 2.66
C LEU A 104 -3.57 9.47 2.72
N TRP A 105 -4.05 9.10 1.54
CA TRP A 105 -5.29 8.37 1.37
C TRP A 105 -5.03 6.87 1.28
N PHE A 106 -5.99 6.09 1.73
CA PHE A 106 -5.94 4.64 1.59
C PHE A 106 -7.31 4.05 1.28
N GLY A 107 -7.30 3.02 0.45
CA GLY A 107 -8.45 2.16 0.21
C GLY A 107 -8.44 0.96 1.15
N SER A 108 -9.60 0.56 1.66
CA SER A 108 -9.73 -0.59 2.54
C SER A 108 -10.71 -1.63 2.00
N TYR A 109 -10.64 -2.83 2.58
CA TYR A 109 -11.60 -3.90 2.25
C TYR A 109 -12.96 -3.73 2.94
N THR A 110 -13.00 -3.10 4.12
CA THR A 110 -14.22 -3.07 4.96
C THR A 110 -14.77 -1.68 5.24
N ASN A 111 -13.90 -0.65 5.22
CA ASN A 111 -14.25 0.68 5.72
C ASN A 111 -14.32 1.76 4.63
N GLY A 112 -14.10 1.40 3.36
CA GLY A 112 -14.13 2.31 2.22
C GLY A 112 -12.86 3.13 2.07
N LEU A 113 -13.00 4.41 1.73
CA LEU A 113 -11.92 5.35 1.58
C LEU A 113 -11.59 6.02 2.91
N GLY A 114 -10.34 5.96 3.32
CA GLY A 114 -9.82 6.61 4.52
C GLY A 114 -8.67 7.57 4.22
N ARG A 115 -8.46 8.51 5.13
CA ARG A 115 -7.33 9.42 5.16
C ARG A 115 -6.56 9.24 6.46
N LEU A 116 -5.25 9.07 6.36
CA LEU A 116 -4.36 8.85 7.49
C LEU A 116 -3.69 10.17 7.92
N ASP A 117 -3.78 10.48 9.19
CA ASP A 117 -2.87 11.46 9.81
C ASP A 117 -1.51 10.80 10.04
N LYS A 118 -0.52 11.21 9.25
CA LYS A 118 0.84 10.64 9.27
C LYS A 118 1.61 10.88 10.59
N LYS A 119 1.12 11.74 11.48
CA LYS A 119 1.76 12.03 12.77
C LYS A 119 1.18 11.20 13.90
N THR A 120 -0.14 11.10 13.93
CA THR A 120 -0.87 10.45 15.02
C THR A 120 -1.24 9.00 14.72
N GLY A 121 -1.32 8.63 13.43
CA GLY A 121 -1.83 7.32 12.99
C GLY A 121 -3.36 7.22 13.03
N GLN A 122 -4.04 8.29 13.37
CA GLN A 122 -5.50 8.31 13.35
C GLN A 122 -6.05 8.41 11.93
N CYS A 123 -7.14 7.72 11.69
CA CYS A 123 -7.81 7.70 10.40
C CYS A 123 -9.17 8.39 10.45
N SER A 124 -9.50 9.09 9.39
CA SER A 124 -10.85 9.58 9.10
C SER A 124 -11.37 8.88 7.84
N TYR A 125 -12.59 8.34 7.92
CA TYR A 125 -13.21 7.63 6.80
C TYR A 125 -14.28 8.47 6.13
N LEU A 126 -14.29 8.46 4.79
CA LEU A 126 -15.27 9.18 4.00
C LEU A 126 -16.66 8.53 4.16
N GLN A 127 -17.64 9.31 4.65
CA GLN A 127 -18.99 8.80 4.92
C GLN A 127 -19.93 8.92 3.73
N ASN A 128 -19.66 9.85 2.80
CA ASN A 128 -20.53 10.20 1.68
C ASN A 128 -20.18 9.50 0.36
N LEU A 129 -19.30 8.48 0.40
CA LEU A 129 -19.04 7.64 -0.77
C LEU A 129 -20.09 6.54 -0.85
N THR A 130 -21.10 6.75 -1.73
CA THR A 130 -22.23 5.83 -1.90
C THR A 130 -22.43 5.43 -3.35
N ASP A 131 -22.97 4.24 -3.58
CA ASP A 131 -23.38 3.77 -4.89
C ASP A 131 -24.69 4.44 -5.37
N LYS A 132 -25.13 4.09 -6.58
CA LYS A 132 -26.38 4.61 -7.17
C LYS A 132 -27.65 4.27 -6.38
N HIS A 133 -27.58 3.34 -5.45
CA HIS A 133 -28.69 2.92 -4.57
C HIS A 133 -28.59 3.53 -3.16
N GLY A 134 -27.57 4.37 -2.89
CA GLY A 134 -27.32 4.97 -1.59
C GLY A 134 -26.57 4.06 -0.61
N ASN A 135 -26.12 2.88 -1.04
CA ASN A 135 -25.33 2.00 -0.19
C ASN A 135 -23.89 2.52 -0.08
N ARG A 136 -23.36 2.52 1.12
CA ARG A 136 -21.97 2.94 1.37
C ARG A 136 -20.99 2.02 0.66
N ILE A 137 -20.02 2.60 -0.05
CA ILE A 137 -18.92 1.88 -0.65
C ILE A 137 -17.93 1.48 0.44
N GLN A 138 -17.75 0.18 0.61
CA GLN A 138 -16.85 -0.38 1.62
C GLN A 138 -15.49 -0.81 1.05
N ARG A 139 -15.47 -1.26 -0.22
CA ARG A 139 -14.30 -1.88 -0.84
C ARG A 139 -13.67 -0.97 -1.86
N VAL A 140 -12.63 -0.26 -1.44
CA VAL A 140 -11.84 0.64 -2.29
C VAL A 140 -10.53 -0.06 -2.61
N TYR A 141 -10.22 -0.21 -3.90
CA TYR A 141 -9.10 -1.01 -4.38
C TYR A 141 -7.89 -0.18 -4.74
N ASP A 142 -8.08 0.96 -5.44
CA ASP A 142 -6.98 1.81 -5.87
C ASP A 142 -7.39 3.27 -5.99
N LEU A 143 -6.40 4.17 -6.00
CA LEU A 143 -6.58 5.61 -5.93
C LEU A 143 -5.57 6.32 -6.84
N VAL A 144 -6.02 7.39 -7.50
CA VAL A 144 -5.13 8.28 -8.26
C VAL A 144 -5.74 9.69 -8.36
N GLU A 145 -4.94 10.73 -8.17
CA GLU A 145 -5.37 12.12 -8.40
C GLU A 145 -5.11 12.54 -9.85
N ASP A 146 -6.06 13.24 -10.44
CA ASP A 146 -5.92 13.85 -11.76
C ASP A 146 -5.49 15.33 -11.69
N GLN A 147 -5.30 15.94 -12.86
CA GLN A 147 -4.88 17.34 -12.98
C GLN A 147 -5.93 18.34 -12.49
N ASP A 148 -7.20 17.94 -12.44
CA ASP A 148 -8.33 18.77 -11.98
C ASP A 148 -8.55 18.72 -10.46
N LYS A 149 -7.67 18.01 -9.72
CA LYS A 149 -7.77 17.80 -8.27
C LYS A 149 -8.92 16.86 -7.88
N ARG A 150 -9.19 15.87 -8.70
CA ARG A 150 -10.13 14.80 -8.40
C ARG A 150 -9.38 13.54 -8.04
N LEU A 151 -9.64 13.00 -6.87
CA LEU A 151 -9.14 11.70 -6.44
C LEU A 151 -10.05 10.62 -7.01
N TRP A 152 -9.60 9.93 -8.04
CA TRP A 152 -10.30 8.81 -8.63
C TRP A 152 -10.20 7.59 -7.74
N ILE A 153 -11.32 6.88 -7.60
CA ILE A 153 -11.50 5.80 -6.64
C ILE A 153 -12.01 4.57 -7.38
N ALA A 154 -11.15 3.58 -7.53
CA ALA A 154 -11.53 2.28 -8.07
C ALA A 154 -12.11 1.41 -6.95
N THR A 155 -13.29 0.85 -7.17
CA THR A 155 -13.99 0.04 -6.17
C THR A 155 -14.15 -1.40 -6.61
N MET A 156 -14.30 -2.30 -5.66
CA MET A 156 -14.61 -3.68 -5.94
C MET A 156 -16.14 -3.88 -6.01
N GLY A 157 -16.67 -3.89 -7.24
CA GLY A 157 -18.07 -4.21 -7.52
C GLY A 157 -19.02 -3.01 -7.62
N ALA A 158 -18.59 -1.77 -7.32
CA ALA A 158 -19.45 -0.59 -7.42
C ALA A 158 -19.02 0.39 -8.55
N GLY A 159 -17.95 0.06 -9.28
CA GLY A 159 -17.45 0.88 -10.39
C GLY A 159 -16.44 1.94 -9.97
N LEU A 160 -16.35 3.01 -10.76
CA LEU A 160 -15.41 4.10 -10.62
C LEU A 160 -16.10 5.37 -10.11
N PHE A 161 -15.50 5.99 -9.11
CA PHE A 161 -15.92 7.25 -8.51
C PHE A 161 -14.80 8.26 -8.56
N TYR A 162 -15.10 9.53 -8.33
CA TYR A 162 -14.10 10.48 -7.93
C TYR A 162 -14.56 11.31 -6.73
N TYR A 163 -13.60 11.72 -5.91
CA TYR A 163 -13.77 12.66 -4.82
C TYR A 163 -13.10 13.97 -5.23
N ASP A 164 -13.88 15.03 -5.29
CA ASP A 164 -13.39 16.36 -5.62
C ASP A 164 -12.74 16.97 -4.37
N LEU A 165 -11.43 17.13 -4.40
CA LEU A 165 -10.65 17.64 -3.27
C LEU A 165 -11.00 19.10 -2.91
N LYS A 166 -11.50 19.89 -3.88
CA LYS A 166 -11.88 21.30 -3.69
C LYS A 166 -13.23 21.44 -2.99
N THR A 167 -14.19 20.60 -3.37
CA THR A 167 -15.58 20.71 -2.89
C THR A 167 -15.89 19.71 -1.77
N GLY A 168 -15.08 18.68 -1.60
CA GLY A 168 -15.32 17.62 -0.65
C GLY A 168 -16.47 16.70 -1.03
N GLN A 169 -16.86 16.63 -2.29
CA GLN A 169 -17.97 15.82 -2.76
C GLN A 169 -17.50 14.58 -3.52
N SER A 170 -18.19 13.46 -3.29
CA SER A 170 -18.02 12.24 -4.06
C SER A 170 -19.00 12.18 -5.21
N VAL A 171 -18.53 11.81 -6.39
CA VAL A 171 -19.34 11.74 -7.61
C VAL A 171 -19.16 10.39 -8.28
N TYR A 172 -20.29 9.76 -8.62
CA TYR A 172 -20.33 8.62 -9.53
C TYR A 172 -20.45 9.13 -10.96
N ASP A 173 -19.48 8.82 -11.82
CA ASP A 173 -19.56 9.21 -13.23
C ASP A 173 -20.07 8.03 -14.08
N PRO A 174 -21.32 8.10 -14.58
CA PRO A 174 -21.92 7.03 -15.37
C PRO A 174 -21.22 6.81 -16.71
N LYS A 175 -20.50 7.79 -17.27
CA LYS A 175 -19.80 7.64 -18.55
C LYS A 175 -18.67 6.62 -18.47
N PHE A 176 -17.95 6.60 -17.35
CA PHE A 176 -16.86 5.62 -17.13
C PHE A 176 -17.37 4.25 -16.72
N ASN A 177 -18.61 4.17 -16.21
CA ASN A 177 -19.19 2.92 -15.72
C ASN A 177 -20.11 2.24 -16.74
N ALA A 178 -20.52 2.92 -17.81
CA ALA A 178 -21.43 2.39 -18.82
C ALA A 178 -20.89 1.16 -19.59
N ALA A 179 -19.58 0.99 -19.62
CA ALA A 179 -18.94 -0.18 -20.28
C ALA A 179 -18.98 -1.47 -19.43
N THR A 180 -19.25 -1.37 -18.14
CA THR A 180 -19.24 -2.51 -17.19
C THR A 180 -20.65 -3.02 -16.86
N GLU A 181 -21.70 -2.35 -17.33
CA GLU A 181 -23.11 -2.70 -17.08
C GLU A 181 -23.74 -3.56 -18.22
N LYS A 182 -22.91 -4.19 -19.08
CA LYS A 182 -23.39 -5.14 -20.13
C LYS A 182 -23.24 -6.57 -19.72
#